data_dfeefc111674a47f844d2716f8ba5022
#
_entry.id   dfeefc111674a47f844d2716f8ba5022
#
_cell.length_a   1.000
_cell.length_b   1.000
_cell.length_c   1.000
_cell.angle_alpha   90.00
_cell.angle_beta   90.00
_cell.angle_gamma   90.00
#
_symmetry.space_group_name_H-M   'P 1'
#
loop_
_entity.id
_entity.type
_entity.pdbx_description
1 polymer ?
#
loop_
_entity_poly.entity_id
_entity_poly.type
_entity_poly.pdbx_seq_one_letter_code
_entity_poly.pdbx_strand_id
1 'polypeptide(L)'
;MASVYALTCADMGAQVAWIAPTYRNSRPLWRAAEKAVAPVAQHLNVRRAEREIVFPSSGALYVYSADNPDGIRGMAFDVVIVDEASRISEEAWTDAIQPTLADRGGRAILISTPHGRNWFYREWLRGKQANDRIASFQAPTSDNPNPQIKEAFERARETVSDRTFRQEWLAEFVDDGGGVFRGVRDAVRASRMDAPKPNTTYVAGLDWALSNDYTVLTIIDQSTREVVHIDRFTGVDYAMQRVRIAALCERFGVYMIVAESNAMGKPNNDMLRAQNIRVRDFNTNNASKAAIIEGLAAAFDHRSIAIYEDRALIEELEAYEAERLPSGQMRYGAPEGVHDDTVMSLALAWSACGSMPMFGG
;
A
#
# COMPACT_ATOMS: atom_id res chain seq x y z
N MET A 1 -16.37 -18.46 -3.28
CA MET A 1 -17.81 -18.37 -3.55
C MET A 1 -18.12 -17.85 -4.96
N ALA A 2 -17.64 -16.67 -5.35
CA ALA A 2 -17.92 -16.09 -6.67
C ALA A 2 -17.44 -16.95 -7.85
N SER A 3 -16.28 -17.63 -7.73
CA SER A 3 -15.77 -18.55 -8.75
C SER A 3 -16.67 -19.78 -8.95
N VAL A 4 -17.23 -20.31 -7.87
CA VAL A 4 -18.20 -21.44 -7.96
C VAL A 4 -19.45 -20.97 -8.66
N TYR A 5 -19.97 -19.80 -8.29
CA TYR A 5 -21.13 -19.19 -8.94
C TYR A 5 -20.90 -18.99 -10.45
N ALA A 6 -19.73 -18.45 -10.84
CA ALA A 6 -19.39 -18.26 -12.25
C ALA A 6 -19.42 -19.58 -13.05
N LEU A 7 -18.76 -20.62 -12.53
CA LEU A 7 -18.73 -21.94 -13.17
C LEU A 7 -20.13 -22.59 -13.24
N THR A 8 -20.92 -22.47 -12.17
CA THR A 8 -22.28 -23.01 -12.16
C THR A 8 -23.16 -22.31 -13.19
N CYS A 9 -23.11 -20.97 -13.29
CA CYS A 9 -23.87 -20.24 -14.31
C CYS A 9 -23.45 -20.66 -15.72
N ALA A 10 -22.15 -20.81 -15.97
CA ALA A 10 -21.64 -21.25 -17.28
C ALA A 10 -22.08 -22.69 -17.60
N ASP A 11 -22.04 -23.61 -16.64
CA ASP A 11 -22.54 -24.99 -16.83
C ASP A 11 -24.01 -25.02 -17.14
N MET A 12 -24.79 -24.07 -16.60
CA MET A 12 -26.23 -23.91 -16.89
C MET A 12 -26.55 -23.20 -18.23
N GLY A 13 -25.53 -22.88 -19.04
CA GLY A 13 -25.69 -22.29 -20.37
C GLY A 13 -25.47 -20.77 -20.45
N ALA A 14 -25.11 -20.11 -19.34
CA ALA A 14 -24.87 -18.67 -19.35
C ALA A 14 -23.49 -18.30 -19.94
N GLN A 15 -23.43 -17.13 -20.60
CA GLN A 15 -22.18 -16.48 -20.98
C GLN A 15 -21.69 -15.65 -19.82
N VAL A 16 -20.60 -16.08 -19.19
CA VAL A 16 -20.07 -15.47 -17.96
C VAL A 16 -18.72 -14.84 -18.21
N ALA A 17 -18.56 -13.56 -17.92
CA ALA A 17 -17.27 -12.90 -17.92
C ALA A 17 -16.74 -12.69 -16.49
N TRP A 18 -15.48 -13.02 -16.26
CA TRP A 18 -14.71 -12.60 -15.10
C TRP A 18 -13.68 -11.59 -15.52
N ILE A 19 -13.74 -10.40 -14.97
CA ILE A 19 -12.91 -9.27 -15.34
C ILE A 19 -12.09 -8.83 -14.12
N ALA A 20 -10.78 -8.73 -14.28
CA ALA A 20 -9.86 -8.27 -13.26
C ALA A 20 -9.05 -7.07 -13.79
N PRO A 21 -8.42 -6.23 -12.95
CA PRO A 21 -7.62 -5.10 -13.41
C PRO A 21 -6.55 -5.50 -14.43
N THR A 22 -5.87 -6.61 -14.20
CA THR A 22 -4.86 -7.19 -15.10
C THR A 22 -5.00 -8.69 -15.20
N TYR A 23 -4.46 -9.30 -16.24
CA TYR A 23 -4.38 -10.77 -16.34
C TYR A 23 -3.62 -11.42 -15.19
N ARG A 24 -2.70 -10.72 -14.56
CA ARG A 24 -1.97 -11.21 -13.38
C ARG A 24 -2.92 -11.39 -12.19
N ASN A 25 -3.83 -10.46 -11.98
CA ASN A 25 -4.83 -10.51 -10.91
C ASN A 25 -5.82 -11.66 -11.10
N SER A 26 -6.16 -12.04 -12.34
CA SER A 26 -7.09 -13.15 -12.62
C SER A 26 -6.46 -14.56 -12.50
N ARG A 27 -5.12 -14.69 -12.35
CA ARG A 27 -4.44 -15.99 -12.26
C ARG A 27 -4.96 -16.91 -11.15
N PRO A 28 -5.22 -16.44 -9.92
CA PRO A 28 -5.76 -17.30 -8.87
C PRO A 28 -7.11 -17.90 -9.23
N LEU A 29 -8.00 -17.08 -9.80
CA LEU A 29 -9.29 -17.55 -10.30
C LEU A 29 -9.11 -18.60 -11.39
N TRP A 30 -8.29 -18.30 -12.42
CA TRP A 30 -8.10 -19.21 -13.55
C TRP A 30 -7.61 -20.59 -13.09
N ARG A 31 -6.62 -20.65 -12.19
CA ARG A 31 -6.14 -21.89 -11.59
C ARG A 31 -7.22 -22.61 -10.78
N ALA A 32 -8.03 -21.87 -10.04
CA ALA A 32 -9.13 -22.45 -9.27
C ALA A 32 -10.21 -23.04 -10.21
N ALA A 33 -10.53 -22.34 -11.30
CA ALA A 33 -11.48 -22.81 -12.32
C ALA A 33 -10.96 -24.08 -13.02
N GLU A 34 -9.71 -24.08 -13.51
CA GLU A 34 -9.10 -25.29 -14.11
C GLU A 34 -9.10 -26.48 -13.14
N LYS A 35 -8.77 -26.27 -11.87
CA LYS A 35 -8.81 -27.32 -10.85
C LYS A 35 -10.22 -27.83 -10.61
N ALA A 36 -11.22 -26.94 -10.56
CA ALA A 36 -12.61 -27.31 -10.33
C ALA A 36 -13.18 -28.16 -11.48
N VAL A 37 -12.84 -27.82 -12.73
CA VAL A 37 -13.34 -28.54 -13.91
C VAL A 37 -12.49 -29.76 -14.28
N ALA A 38 -11.31 -29.95 -13.70
CA ALA A 38 -10.40 -31.04 -14.04
C ALA A 38 -11.06 -32.45 -14.06
N PRO A 39 -11.96 -32.81 -13.11
CA PRO A 39 -12.60 -34.12 -13.14
C PRO A 39 -13.51 -34.36 -14.37
N VAL A 40 -14.00 -33.32 -15.00
CA VAL A 40 -14.91 -33.36 -16.15
C VAL A 40 -14.32 -32.75 -17.41
N ALA A 41 -13.02 -32.40 -17.40
CA ALA A 41 -12.34 -31.65 -18.48
C ALA A 41 -12.45 -32.33 -19.86
N GLN A 42 -12.59 -33.65 -19.92
CA GLN A 42 -12.79 -34.41 -21.17
C GLN A 42 -14.10 -34.07 -21.89
N HIS A 43 -15.06 -33.49 -21.18
CA HIS A 43 -16.36 -33.08 -21.73
C HIS A 43 -16.44 -31.56 -21.98
N LEU A 44 -15.36 -30.83 -21.72
CA LEU A 44 -15.30 -29.38 -21.85
C LEU A 44 -14.29 -28.97 -22.94
N ASN A 45 -14.51 -27.81 -23.52
CA ASN A 45 -13.52 -27.18 -24.36
C ASN A 45 -12.77 -26.09 -23.57
N VAL A 46 -11.57 -26.43 -23.08
CA VAL A 46 -10.73 -25.51 -22.28
C VAL A 46 -9.67 -24.89 -23.20
N ARG A 47 -9.83 -23.61 -23.52
CA ARG A 47 -8.92 -22.80 -24.34
C ARG A 47 -8.03 -21.97 -23.42
N ARG A 48 -6.85 -22.51 -23.12
CA ARG A 48 -5.95 -21.88 -22.12
C ARG A 48 -5.35 -20.56 -22.58
N ALA A 49 -5.08 -20.42 -23.86
CA ALA A 49 -4.51 -19.19 -24.43
C ALA A 49 -5.50 -18.03 -24.33
N GLU A 50 -6.78 -18.30 -24.64
CA GLU A 50 -7.88 -17.35 -24.60
C GLU A 50 -8.48 -17.20 -23.21
N ARG A 51 -8.10 -18.09 -22.28
CA ARG A 51 -8.72 -18.20 -20.94
C ARG A 51 -10.22 -18.36 -20.97
N GLU A 52 -10.66 -19.33 -21.73
CA GLU A 52 -12.05 -19.67 -21.96
C GLU A 52 -12.32 -21.12 -21.58
N ILE A 53 -13.44 -21.38 -20.90
CA ILE A 53 -13.96 -22.72 -20.61
C ILE A 53 -15.38 -22.80 -21.16
N VAL A 54 -15.58 -23.62 -22.19
CA VAL A 54 -16.90 -23.84 -22.82
C VAL A 54 -17.48 -25.15 -22.33
N PHE A 55 -18.74 -25.10 -21.88
CA PHE A 55 -19.50 -26.22 -21.36
C PHE A 55 -20.39 -26.87 -22.47
N PRO A 56 -20.78 -28.14 -22.32
CA PRO A 56 -21.70 -28.80 -23.25
C PRO A 56 -23.07 -28.11 -23.42
N SER A 57 -23.46 -27.33 -22.41
CA SER A 57 -24.67 -26.48 -22.44
C SER A 57 -24.56 -25.27 -23.38
N SER A 58 -23.41 -25.09 -24.05
CA SER A 58 -23.05 -23.89 -24.82
C SER A 58 -22.83 -22.64 -23.95
N GLY A 59 -22.88 -22.73 -22.65
CA GLY A 59 -22.43 -21.67 -21.75
C GLY A 59 -20.91 -21.65 -21.65
N ALA A 60 -20.36 -20.53 -21.28
CA ALA A 60 -18.92 -20.37 -21.19
C ALA A 60 -18.48 -19.42 -20.08
N LEU A 61 -17.29 -19.66 -19.53
CA LEU A 61 -16.58 -18.74 -18.67
C LEU A 61 -15.42 -18.12 -19.45
N TYR A 62 -15.41 -16.81 -19.54
CA TYR A 62 -14.37 -15.99 -20.13
C TYR A 62 -13.62 -15.21 -19.06
N VAL A 63 -12.31 -15.06 -19.21
CA VAL A 63 -11.51 -14.26 -18.28
C VAL A 63 -10.81 -13.15 -19.04
N TYR A 64 -11.16 -11.91 -18.69
CA TYR A 64 -10.64 -10.70 -19.32
C TYR A 64 -9.84 -9.84 -18.36
N SER A 65 -9.11 -8.89 -18.93
CA SER A 65 -8.37 -7.85 -18.23
C SER A 65 -8.91 -6.47 -18.58
N ALA A 66 -9.13 -5.64 -17.56
CA ALA A 66 -9.66 -4.29 -17.75
C ALA A 66 -8.60 -3.29 -18.25
N ASP A 67 -7.30 -3.65 -18.24
CA ASP A 67 -6.23 -2.84 -18.86
C ASP A 67 -6.28 -2.88 -20.40
N ASN A 68 -7.05 -3.83 -20.98
CA ASN A 68 -7.35 -3.88 -22.40
C ASN A 68 -8.87 -3.99 -22.64
N PRO A 69 -9.63 -2.91 -22.43
CA PRO A 69 -11.09 -2.95 -22.49
C PRO A 69 -11.64 -3.19 -23.92
N ASP A 70 -10.87 -2.94 -24.96
CA ASP A 70 -11.30 -3.18 -26.35
C ASP A 70 -11.56 -4.67 -26.64
N GLY A 71 -10.88 -5.58 -25.95
CA GLY A 71 -11.12 -7.01 -26.05
C GLY A 71 -12.46 -7.48 -25.48
N ILE A 72 -13.15 -6.61 -24.74
CA ILE A 72 -14.45 -6.91 -24.13
C ILE A 72 -15.59 -6.32 -24.98
N ARG A 73 -15.33 -5.26 -25.72
CA ARG A 73 -16.33 -4.56 -26.53
C ARG A 73 -16.94 -5.49 -27.58
N GLY A 74 -18.25 -5.38 -27.77
CA GLY A 74 -19.01 -6.21 -28.74
C GLY A 74 -19.34 -7.60 -28.24
N MET A 75 -18.92 -7.98 -27.04
CA MET A 75 -19.38 -9.20 -26.37
C MET A 75 -20.73 -8.99 -25.69
N ALA A 76 -21.45 -10.08 -25.45
CA ALA A 76 -22.74 -10.06 -24.73
C ALA A 76 -22.75 -11.13 -23.63
N PHE A 77 -22.94 -10.71 -22.37
CA PHE A 77 -22.87 -11.60 -21.22
C PHE A 77 -24.18 -11.62 -20.41
N ASP A 78 -24.49 -12.80 -19.87
CA ASP A 78 -25.58 -12.98 -18.91
C ASP A 78 -25.13 -12.61 -17.50
N VAL A 79 -23.83 -12.82 -17.19
CA VAL A 79 -23.23 -12.48 -15.90
C VAL A 79 -21.84 -11.91 -16.12
N VAL A 80 -21.57 -10.76 -15.52
CA VAL A 80 -20.24 -10.19 -15.43
C VAL A 80 -19.81 -10.12 -13.97
N ILE A 81 -18.66 -10.68 -13.63
CA ILE A 81 -18.04 -10.56 -12.31
C ILE A 81 -16.80 -9.69 -12.45
N VAL A 82 -16.81 -8.55 -11.80
CA VAL A 82 -15.68 -7.61 -11.78
C VAL A 82 -14.95 -7.77 -10.46
N ASP A 83 -13.78 -8.34 -10.52
CA ASP A 83 -12.90 -8.57 -9.37
C ASP A 83 -11.96 -7.36 -9.19
N GLU A 84 -11.73 -6.96 -7.95
CA GLU A 84 -11.01 -5.73 -7.62
C GLU A 84 -11.58 -4.50 -8.34
N ALA A 85 -12.92 -4.38 -8.34
CA ALA A 85 -13.66 -3.35 -9.06
C ALA A 85 -13.19 -1.91 -8.72
N SER A 86 -12.81 -1.64 -7.46
CA SER A 86 -12.30 -0.34 -7.05
C SER A 86 -10.97 0.07 -7.74
N ARG A 87 -10.27 -0.90 -8.34
CA ARG A 87 -8.98 -0.70 -9.03
C ARG A 87 -9.11 -0.61 -10.55
N ILE A 88 -10.32 -0.73 -11.07
CA ILE A 88 -10.64 -0.59 -12.50
C ILE A 88 -11.08 0.86 -12.75
N SER A 89 -10.70 1.43 -13.87
CA SER A 89 -11.11 2.80 -14.23
C SER A 89 -12.63 2.88 -14.47
N GLU A 90 -13.20 4.05 -14.23
CA GLU A 90 -14.63 4.29 -14.47
C GLU A 90 -14.96 4.11 -15.96
N GLU A 91 -14.10 4.60 -16.84
CA GLU A 91 -14.27 4.48 -18.30
C GLU A 91 -14.29 3.02 -18.75
N ALA A 92 -13.44 2.15 -18.18
CA ALA A 92 -13.48 0.73 -18.50
C ALA A 92 -14.82 0.09 -18.07
N TRP A 93 -15.37 0.51 -16.93
CA TRP A 93 -16.68 0.06 -16.48
C TRP A 93 -17.80 0.59 -17.36
N THR A 94 -17.89 1.92 -17.58
CA THR A 94 -19.02 2.55 -18.27
C THR A 94 -19.03 2.32 -19.77
N ASP A 95 -17.84 2.33 -20.41
CA ASP A 95 -17.74 2.36 -21.87
C ASP A 95 -17.49 1.00 -22.50
N ALA A 96 -16.99 0.03 -21.73
CA ALA A 96 -16.66 -1.29 -22.25
C ALA A 96 -17.40 -2.43 -21.53
N ILE A 97 -17.40 -2.46 -20.19
CA ILE A 97 -17.91 -3.62 -19.44
C ILE A 97 -19.44 -3.56 -19.31
N GLN A 98 -19.97 -2.48 -18.77
CA GLN A 98 -21.42 -2.35 -18.52
C GLN A 98 -22.27 -2.53 -19.78
N PRO A 99 -21.90 -2.01 -20.96
CA PRO A 99 -22.67 -2.20 -22.19
C PRO A 99 -22.85 -3.66 -22.61
N THR A 100 -21.89 -4.56 -22.27
CA THR A 100 -21.98 -5.98 -22.62
C THR A 100 -23.14 -6.73 -21.96
N LEU A 101 -23.77 -6.13 -20.96
CA LEU A 101 -24.94 -6.70 -20.27
C LEU A 101 -26.27 -6.36 -20.96
N ALA A 102 -26.28 -5.36 -21.86
CA ALA A 102 -27.52 -4.81 -22.39
C ALA A 102 -28.28 -5.82 -23.25
N ASP A 103 -27.61 -6.51 -24.17
CA ASP A 103 -28.25 -7.40 -25.14
C ASP A 103 -28.93 -8.62 -24.51
N ARG A 104 -28.42 -9.08 -23.36
CA ARG A 104 -28.91 -10.25 -22.66
C ARG A 104 -29.70 -9.92 -21.38
N GLY A 105 -29.88 -8.65 -21.07
CA GLY A 105 -30.46 -8.25 -19.78
C GLY A 105 -29.65 -8.81 -18.60
N GLY A 106 -28.31 -8.87 -18.77
CA GLY A 106 -27.40 -9.51 -17.85
C GLY A 106 -27.24 -8.75 -16.53
N ARG A 107 -26.55 -9.36 -15.58
CA ARG A 107 -26.28 -8.82 -14.25
C ARG A 107 -24.78 -8.71 -13.96
N ALA A 108 -24.40 -7.73 -13.15
CA ALA A 108 -23.04 -7.57 -12.67
C ALA A 108 -22.90 -7.89 -11.18
N ILE A 109 -21.76 -8.47 -10.82
CA ILE A 109 -21.30 -8.63 -9.43
C ILE A 109 -19.97 -7.89 -9.33
N LEU A 110 -19.91 -6.82 -8.54
CA LEU A 110 -18.72 -6.04 -8.30
C LEU A 110 -18.12 -6.44 -6.95
N ILE A 111 -16.89 -6.92 -6.93
CA ILE A 111 -16.20 -7.40 -5.74
C ILE A 111 -14.91 -6.59 -5.58
N SER A 112 -14.68 -6.01 -4.41
CA SER A 112 -13.44 -5.31 -4.13
C SER A 112 -13.28 -5.00 -2.64
N THR A 113 -12.04 -4.83 -2.21
CA THR A 113 -11.72 -4.01 -1.06
C THR A 113 -12.04 -2.56 -1.40
N PRO A 114 -12.63 -1.78 -0.48
CA PRO A 114 -12.84 -0.36 -0.67
C PRO A 114 -11.53 0.37 -0.96
N HIS A 115 -11.56 1.37 -1.83
CA HIS A 115 -10.36 2.11 -2.19
C HIS A 115 -10.73 3.55 -2.57
N GLY A 116 -10.69 4.46 -1.60
CA GLY A 116 -11.16 5.82 -1.76
C GLY A 116 -12.65 5.92 -2.15
N ARG A 117 -13.09 7.14 -2.47
CA ARG A 117 -14.49 7.42 -2.87
C ARG A 117 -14.64 7.52 -4.39
N ASN A 118 -14.22 6.48 -5.12
CA ASN A 118 -14.29 6.41 -6.57
C ASN A 118 -15.68 5.98 -7.11
N TRP A 119 -15.77 5.58 -8.38
CA TRP A 119 -17.01 5.10 -9.02
C TRP A 119 -17.61 3.88 -8.30
N PHE A 120 -16.77 2.95 -7.81
CA PHE A 120 -17.22 1.76 -7.06
C PHE A 120 -17.91 2.16 -5.74
N TYR A 121 -17.41 3.19 -5.05
CA TYR A 121 -18.08 3.77 -3.88
C TYR A 121 -19.46 4.35 -4.23
N ARG A 122 -19.59 5.03 -5.38
CA ARG A 122 -20.88 5.57 -5.82
C ARG A 122 -21.88 4.45 -6.12
N GLU A 123 -21.46 3.35 -6.76
CA GLU A 123 -22.30 2.16 -6.97
C GLU A 123 -22.70 1.50 -5.64
N TRP A 124 -21.74 1.40 -4.70
CA TRP A 124 -22.03 0.88 -3.36
C TRP A 124 -23.07 1.73 -2.63
N LEU A 125 -22.97 3.06 -2.68
CA LEU A 125 -23.98 3.95 -2.09
C LEU A 125 -25.35 3.79 -2.73
N ARG A 126 -25.42 3.61 -4.07
CA ARG A 126 -26.69 3.37 -4.78
C ARG A 126 -27.37 2.09 -4.29
N GLY A 127 -26.61 1.06 -4.00
CA GLY A 127 -27.15 -0.19 -3.49
C GLY A 127 -27.51 -0.18 -2.00
N LYS A 128 -27.08 0.86 -1.23
CA LYS A 128 -27.52 1.10 0.16
C LYS A 128 -28.85 1.84 0.25
N GLN A 129 -29.20 2.56 -0.80
CA GLN A 129 -30.53 3.15 -0.91
C GLN A 129 -31.54 2.06 -1.25
N ALA A 130 -32.77 2.15 -0.76
CA ALA A 130 -33.83 1.20 -1.12
C ALA A 130 -34.02 1.19 -2.65
N ASN A 131 -33.52 0.15 -3.30
CA ASN A 131 -33.45 0.03 -4.75
C ASN A 131 -33.60 -1.44 -5.14
N ASP A 132 -34.63 -1.75 -5.94
CA ASP A 132 -34.91 -3.12 -6.36
C ASP A 132 -33.92 -3.69 -7.38
N ARG A 133 -33.01 -2.85 -7.92
CA ARG A 133 -32.07 -3.24 -8.98
C ARG A 133 -30.64 -3.46 -8.51
N ILE A 134 -30.23 -2.82 -7.42
CA ILE A 134 -28.84 -2.85 -6.90
C ILE A 134 -28.89 -3.16 -5.41
N ALA A 135 -28.08 -4.11 -4.99
CA ALA A 135 -27.89 -4.45 -3.58
C ALA A 135 -26.39 -4.35 -3.22
N SER A 136 -26.06 -3.75 -2.10
CA SER A 136 -24.69 -3.60 -1.61
C SER A 136 -24.49 -4.30 -0.29
N PHE A 137 -23.41 -5.06 -0.21
CA PHE A 137 -23.00 -5.81 0.95
C PHE A 137 -21.62 -5.34 1.39
N GLN A 138 -21.37 -5.43 2.68
CA GLN A 138 -20.07 -5.14 3.28
C GLN A 138 -19.83 -6.17 4.37
N ALA A 139 -18.66 -6.79 4.36
CA ALA A 139 -18.28 -7.79 5.34
C ALA A 139 -16.83 -7.50 5.80
N PRO A 140 -16.63 -7.16 7.06
CA PRO A 140 -15.28 -7.05 7.62
C PRO A 140 -14.62 -8.43 7.74
N THR A 141 -13.30 -8.46 7.76
CA THR A 141 -12.52 -9.70 7.91
C THR A 141 -12.82 -10.43 9.22
N SER A 142 -13.26 -9.71 10.27
CA SER A 142 -13.71 -10.28 11.55
C SER A 142 -14.86 -11.28 11.41
N ASP A 143 -15.72 -11.13 10.39
CA ASP A 143 -16.86 -12.01 10.14
C ASP A 143 -16.45 -13.37 9.55
N ASN A 144 -15.19 -13.50 9.15
CA ASN A 144 -14.67 -14.74 8.59
C ASN A 144 -14.55 -15.82 9.69
N PRO A 145 -15.17 -17.01 9.53
CA PRO A 145 -15.14 -18.05 10.56
C PRO A 145 -13.78 -18.74 10.72
N ASN A 146 -12.85 -18.57 9.77
CA ASN A 146 -11.54 -19.23 9.81
C ASN A 146 -10.67 -18.69 10.96
N PRO A 147 -10.23 -19.55 11.92
CA PRO A 147 -9.42 -19.13 13.06
C PRO A 147 -8.11 -18.44 12.68
N GLN A 148 -7.45 -18.90 11.60
CA GLN A 148 -6.19 -18.31 11.12
C GLN A 148 -6.40 -16.87 10.60
N ILE A 149 -7.54 -16.60 9.98
CA ILE A 149 -7.90 -15.27 9.50
C ILE A 149 -8.21 -14.34 10.68
N LYS A 150 -8.89 -14.86 11.72
CA LYS A 150 -9.13 -14.09 12.96
C LYS A 150 -7.84 -13.71 13.67
N GLU A 151 -6.91 -14.65 13.78
CA GLU A 151 -5.58 -14.35 14.36
C GLU A 151 -4.83 -13.28 13.55
N ALA A 152 -4.87 -13.37 12.21
CA ALA A 152 -4.26 -12.38 11.34
C ALA A 152 -4.94 -10.99 11.48
N PHE A 153 -6.26 -10.96 11.65
CA PHE A 153 -7.04 -9.74 11.90
C PHE A 153 -6.61 -9.04 13.19
N GLU A 154 -6.50 -9.78 14.31
CA GLU A 154 -6.08 -9.19 15.60
C GLU A 154 -4.63 -8.68 15.53
N ARG A 155 -3.74 -9.42 14.88
CA ARG A 155 -2.35 -8.98 14.67
C ARG A 155 -2.26 -7.72 13.82
N ALA A 156 -3.04 -7.64 12.75
CA ALA A 156 -3.08 -6.47 11.90
C ALA A 156 -3.57 -5.22 12.64
N ARG A 157 -4.52 -5.38 13.56
CA ARG A 157 -5.03 -4.28 14.40
C ARG A 157 -3.93 -3.59 15.20
N GLU A 158 -2.88 -4.32 15.57
CA GLU A 158 -1.76 -3.78 16.36
C GLU A 158 -0.60 -3.27 15.49
N THR A 159 -0.53 -3.69 14.22
CA THR A 159 0.68 -3.51 13.40
C THR A 159 0.53 -2.60 12.20
N VAL A 160 -0.68 -2.43 11.68
CA VAL A 160 -0.91 -1.55 10.53
C VAL A 160 -1.52 -0.21 10.94
N SER A 161 -1.46 0.79 10.07
CA SER A 161 -2.10 2.09 10.33
C SER A 161 -3.62 1.96 10.44
N ASP A 162 -4.28 2.84 11.21
CA ASP A 162 -5.75 2.87 11.32
C ASP A 162 -6.43 2.94 9.95
N ARG A 163 -5.89 3.75 9.05
CA ARG A 163 -6.38 3.86 7.67
C ARG A 163 -6.35 2.51 6.96
N THR A 164 -5.19 1.84 6.96
CA THR A 164 -5.02 0.53 6.32
C THR A 164 -5.91 -0.51 6.98
N PHE A 165 -6.02 -0.50 8.32
CA PHE A 165 -6.87 -1.44 9.04
C PHE A 165 -8.34 -1.25 8.67
N ARG A 166 -8.83 -0.03 8.65
CA ARG A 166 -10.22 0.28 8.27
C ARG A 166 -10.53 -0.11 6.83
N GLN A 167 -9.61 0.17 5.91
CA GLN A 167 -9.79 -0.12 4.49
C GLN A 167 -9.71 -1.64 4.21
N GLU A 168 -8.61 -2.30 4.60
CA GLU A 168 -8.28 -3.67 4.18
C GLU A 168 -8.93 -4.74 5.08
N TRP A 169 -9.21 -4.42 6.36
CA TRP A 169 -9.70 -5.39 7.32
C TRP A 169 -11.15 -5.16 7.76
N LEU A 170 -11.59 -3.90 7.83
CA LEU A 170 -12.98 -3.55 8.13
C LEU A 170 -13.82 -3.29 6.88
N ALA A 171 -13.22 -3.33 5.69
CA ALA A 171 -13.87 -3.03 4.41
C ALA A 171 -14.58 -1.67 4.40
N GLU A 172 -14.01 -0.66 5.06
CA GLU A 172 -14.56 0.69 5.11
C GLU A 172 -14.04 1.56 3.96
N PHE A 173 -14.92 2.39 3.40
CA PHE A 173 -14.49 3.45 2.49
C PHE A 173 -13.90 4.61 3.29
N VAL A 174 -12.59 4.66 3.35
CA VAL A 174 -11.86 5.73 4.04
C VAL A 174 -11.71 6.91 3.09
N ASP A 175 -11.92 8.13 3.60
CA ASP A 175 -11.75 9.35 2.82
C ASP A 175 -10.26 9.61 2.61
N ASP A 176 -9.85 9.85 1.36
CA ASP A 176 -8.46 10.16 1.01
C ASP A 176 -8.06 11.61 1.37
N GLY A 177 -9.02 12.42 1.84
CA GLY A 177 -8.83 13.84 2.21
C GLY A 177 -8.19 14.08 3.59
N GLY A 178 -7.71 13.07 4.31
CA GLY A 178 -6.95 13.23 5.55
C GLY A 178 -5.46 13.03 5.32
N GLY A 179 -4.60 13.85 5.93
CA GLY A 179 -3.15 13.69 5.90
C GLY A 179 -2.72 12.25 6.27
N VAL A 180 -1.57 11.85 5.76
CA VAL A 180 -1.03 10.49 6.00
C VAL A 180 -0.76 10.24 7.48
N PHE A 181 -0.29 11.26 8.20
CA PHE A 181 0.07 11.17 9.61
C PHE A 181 -1.00 11.80 10.50
N ARG A 182 -1.52 11.04 11.46
CA ARG A 182 -2.50 11.51 12.44
C ARG A 182 -1.85 11.64 13.81
N GLY A 183 -2.36 12.55 14.61
CA GLY A 183 -1.86 12.73 15.98
C GLY A 183 -0.42 13.25 16.05
N VAL A 184 0.06 13.96 15.01
CA VAL A 184 1.43 14.52 14.96
C VAL A 184 1.69 15.39 16.18
N ARG A 185 0.73 16.28 16.54
CA ARG A 185 0.86 17.16 17.72
C ARG A 185 0.84 16.38 19.04
N ASP A 186 0.09 15.28 19.11
CA ASP A 186 0.06 14.41 20.29
C ASP A 186 1.39 13.66 20.49
N ALA A 187 2.15 13.44 19.40
CA ALA A 187 3.46 12.81 19.46
C ALA A 187 4.58 13.76 19.92
N VAL A 188 4.32 15.08 20.02
CA VAL A 188 5.30 16.08 20.49
C VAL A 188 5.41 15.97 22.01
N ARG A 189 6.21 14.99 22.48
CA ARG A 189 6.44 14.71 23.91
C ARG A 189 7.88 14.31 24.25
N ALA A 190 8.76 14.26 23.24
CA ALA A 190 10.19 14.06 23.44
C ALA A 190 10.92 15.39 23.62
N SER A 191 12.18 15.33 23.98
CA SER A 191 13.06 16.49 24.08
C SER A 191 14.26 16.35 23.16
N ARG A 192 14.63 17.44 22.49
CA ARG A 192 15.87 17.48 21.72
C ARG A 192 17.08 17.24 22.63
N MET A 193 18.01 16.45 22.14
CA MET A 193 19.25 16.14 22.85
C MET A 193 20.47 16.62 22.05
N ASP A 194 21.46 17.16 22.74
CA ASP A 194 22.75 17.52 22.18
C ASP A 194 23.85 16.51 22.53
N ALA A 195 23.59 15.59 23.45
CA ALA A 195 24.49 14.51 23.87
C ALA A 195 23.72 13.23 24.18
N PRO A 196 24.33 12.05 23.99
CA PRO A 196 23.68 10.77 24.24
C PRO A 196 23.46 10.50 25.74
N LYS A 197 22.43 9.70 26.06
CA LYS A 197 22.28 9.10 27.38
C LYS A 197 23.19 7.86 27.53
N PRO A 198 23.73 7.59 28.71
CA PRO A 198 24.48 6.34 28.95
C PRO A 198 23.64 5.09 28.67
N ASN A 199 24.27 4.04 28.19
CA ASN A 199 23.64 2.73 27.92
C ASN A 199 22.42 2.76 27.00
N THR A 200 22.41 3.71 26.05
CA THR A 200 21.32 3.86 25.09
C THR A 200 21.81 3.50 23.70
N THR A 201 21.01 2.77 22.95
CA THR A 201 21.26 2.45 21.54
C THR A 201 20.51 3.44 20.66
N TYR A 202 21.24 4.10 19.78
CA TYR A 202 20.68 5.03 18.81
C TYR A 202 20.74 4.45 17.40
N VAL A 203 19.70 4.69 16.63
CA VAL A 203 19.64 4.40 15.18
C VAL A 203 19.30 5.67 14.43
N ALA A 204 19.64 5.72 13.14
CA ALA A 204 19.40 6.92 12.35
C ALA A 204 18.84 6.61 10.97
N GLY A 205 18.15 7.58 10.41
CA GLY A 205 17.74 7.64 9.01
C GLY A 205 18.41 8.82 8.33
N LEU A 206 18.83 8.62 7.10
CA LEU A 206 19.54 9.63 6.33
C LEU A 206 18.94 9.78 4.94
N ASP A 207 18.47 10.97 4.65
CA ASP A 207 18.07 11.41 3.33
C ASP A 207 19.10 12.37 2.75
N TRP A 208 19.58 12.08 1.52
CA TRP A 208 20.66 12.85 0.89
C TRP A 208 20.13 13.86 -0.10
N ALA A 209 20.59 15.12 -0.01
CA ALA A 209 20.37 16.13 -1.04
C ALA A 209 21.64 16.97 -1.34
N LEU A 210 21.64 17.65 -2.48
CA LEU A 210 22.81 18.48 -2.86
C LEU A 210 22.50 19.98 -2.83
N SER A 211 21.49 20.47 -3.53
CA SER A 211 21.36 21.93 -3.76
C SER A 211 19.96 22.51 -3.59
N ASN A 212 18.90 21.80 -3.94
CA ASN A 212 17.54 22.33 -3.91
C ASN A 212 16.68 21.75 -2.80
N ASP A 213 17.14 20.64 -2.20
CA ASP A 213 16.50 19.95 -1.08
C ASP A 213 17.43 19.93 0.12
N TYR A 214 16.99 19.37 1.22
CA TYR A 214 17.78 19.30 2.44
C TYR A 214 18.32 17.89 2.66
N THR A 215 19.61 17.79 2.98
CA THR A 215 20.11 16.57 3.60
C THR A 215 19.65 16.56 5.05
N VAL A 216 19.04 15.45 5.46
CA VAL A 216 18.49 15.30 6.81
C VAL A 216 18.96 14.00 7.44
N LEU A 217 19.52 14.12 8.65
CA LEU A 217 19.83 12.99 9.52
C LEU A 217 18.92 13.04 10.75
N THR A 218 18.07 12.05 10.91
CA THR A 218 17.21 11.88 12.09
C THR A 218 17.72 10.76 12.97
N ILE A 219 17.92 11.04 14.27
CA ILE A 219 18.40 10.07 15.27
C ILE A 219 17.27 9.73 16.24
N ILE A 220 17.06 8.43 16.45
CA ILE A 220 16.04 7.87 17.36
C ILE A 220 16.74 7.05 18.46
N ASP A 221 16.32 7.26 19.71
CA ASP A 221 16.55 6.32 20.81
C ASP A 221 15.71 5.06 20.56
N GLN A 222 16.41 3.94 20.28
CA GLN A 222 15.74 2.70 19.89
C GLN A 222 14.84 2.13 21.00
N SER A 223 15.19 2.32 22.25
CA SER A 223 14.47 1.76 23.39
C SER A 223 13.19 2.52 23.72
N THR A 224 13.24 3.85 23.70
CA THR A 224 12.09 4.72 24.03
C THR A 224 11.28 5.10 22.79
N ARG A 225 11.82 4.88 21.60
CA ARG A 225 11.22 5.30 20.33
C ARG A 225 11.06 6.82 20.21
N GLU A 226 11.91 7.56 20.89
CA GLU A 226 11.94 9.02 20.86
C GLU A 226 12.90 9.54 19.80
N VAL A 227 12.45 10.47 18.96
CA VAL A 227 13.34 11.26 18.12
C VAL A 227 14.12 12.20 19.03
N VAL A 228 15.43 12.06 19.06
CA VAL A 228 16.31 12.81 19.97
C VAL A 228 17.09 13.92 19.26
N HIS A 229 17.35 13.78 17.98
CA HIS A 229 18.09 14.78 17.22
C HIS A 229 17.74 14.73 15.72
N ILE A 230 17.58 15.91 15.13
CA ILE A 230 17.44 16.09 13.69
C ILE A 230 18.48 17.12 13.26
N ASP A 231 19.26 16.77 12.25
CA ASP A 231 20.20 17.67 11.62
C ASP A 231 19.79 17.88 10.15
N ARG A 232 19.30 19.07 9.82
CA ARG A 232 18.77 19.46 8.51
C ARG A 232 19.61 20.59 7.94
N PHE A 233 20.17 20.41 6.75
CA PHE A 233 21.00 21.40 6.09
C PHE A 233 20.95 21.28 4.57
N THR A 234 21.29 22.35 3.87
CA THR A 234 21.36 22.42 2.40
C THR A 234 22.57 23.26 1.96
N GLY A 235 22.90 23.18 0.67
CA GLY A 235 23.97 23.99 0.08
C GLY A 235 25.40 23.59 0.51
N VAL A 236 25.56 22.35 1.00
CA VAL A 236 26.83 21.80 1.46
C VAL A 236 27.27 20.68 0.52
N ASP A 237 28.56 20.66 0.11
CA ASP A 237 29.06 19.56 -0.73
C ASP A 237 29.09 18.21 0.03
N TYR A 238 29.03 17.11 -0.71
CA TYR A 238 28.94 15.77 -0.12
C TYR A 238 30.14 15.39 0.78
N ALA A 239 31.31 15.94 0.56
CA ALA A 239 32.47 15.66 1.41
C ALA A 239 32.24 16.25 2.80
N MET A 240 31.80 17.48 2.87
CA MET A 240 31.48 18.16 4.14
C MET A 240 30.22 17.57 4.79
N GLN A 241 29.21 17.16 4.00
CA GLN A 241 28.05 16.46 4.52
C GLN A 241 28.48 15.18 5.26
N ARG A 242 29.34 14.35 4.66
CA ARG A 242 29.83 13.11 5.30
C ARG A 242 30.59 13.40 6.61
N VAL A 243 31.42 14.42 6.64
CA VAL A 243 32.14 14.81 7.88
C VAL A 243 31.16 15.19 8.99
N ARG A 244 30.13 15.97 8.65
CA ARG A 244 29.08 16.39 9.60
C ARG A 244 28.26 15.20 10.12
N ILE A 245 27.84 14.32 9.23
CA ILE A 245 27.09 13.11 9.57
C ILE A 245 27.94 12.16 10.43
N ALA A 246 29.21 11.94 10.04
CA ALA A 246 30.12 11.08 10.81
C ALA A 246 30.35 11.61 12.24
N ALA A 247 30.53 12.91 12.40
CA ALA A 247 30.69 13.53 13.70
C ALA A 247 29.47 13.39 14.61
N LEU A 248 28.26 13.49 14.04
CA LEU A 248 27.02 13.26 14.77
C LEU A 248 26.84 11.78 15.15
N CYS A 249 27.13 10.87 14.24
CA CYS A 249 27.09 9.44 14.50
C CYS A 249 28.08 9.02 15.59
N GLU A 250 29.28 9.55 15.58
CA GLU A 250 30.27 9.32 16.63
C GLU A 250 29.81 9.90 17.98
N ARG A 251 29.31 11.14 17.99
CA ARG A 251 28.80 11.80 19.20
C ARG A 251 27.73 11.01 19.89
N PHE A 252 26.72 10.53 19.14
CA PHE A 252 25.58 9.77 19.69
C PHE A 252 25.87 8.27 19.81
N GLY A 253 26.97 7.75 19.27
CA GLY A 253 27.22 6.32 19.21
C GLY A 253 26.18 5.59 18.38
N VAL A 254 25.80 6.16 17.22
CA VAL A 254 24.77 5.59 16.33
C VAL A 254 25.17 4.20 15.90
N TYR A 255 24.34 3.21 16.24
CA TYR A 255 24.59 1.81 15.92
C TYR A 255 24.49 1.52 14.44
N MET A 256 23.48 2.09 13.77
CA MET A 256 23.22 1.88 12.35
C MET A 256 22.46 3.07 11.75
N ILE A 257 22.82 3.43 10.53
CA ILE A 257 22.08 4.36 9.67
C ILE A 257 21.34 3.56 8.61
N VAL A 258 20.07 3.88 8.35
CA VAL A 258 19.38 3.51 7.11
C VAL A 258 19.40 4.73 6.21
N ALA A 259 20.03 4.62 5.06
CA ALA A 259 20.27 5.75 4.17
C ALA A 259 19.76 5.49 2.75
N GLU A 260 19.16 6.50 2.14
CA GLU A 260 18.80 6.42 0.73
C GLU A 260 20.04 6.11 -0.14
N SER A 261 19.86 5.24 -1.14
CA SER A 261 20.94 4.77 -2.02
C SER A 261 20.75 5.11 -3.49
N ASN A 262 19.70 5.88 -3.81
CA ASN A 262 19.46 6.31 -5.18
C ASN A 262 20.48 7.35 -5.63
N ALA A 263 20.78 7.39 -6.93
CA ALA A 263 21.72 8.34 -7.53
C ALA A 263 23.05 8.45 -6.74
N MET A 264 23.31 9.62 -6.16
CA MET A 264 24.55 9.88 -5.39
C MET A 264 24.53 9.32 -3.97
N GLY A 265 23.42 8.79 -3.48
CA GLY A 265 23.32 8.19 -2.14
C GLY A 265 24.26 7.01 -1.96
N LYS A 266 24.29 6.06 -2.90
CA LYS A 266 25.13 4.87 -2.80
C LYS A 266 26.63 5.14 -2.66
N PRO A 267 27.29 5.96 -3.50
CA PRO A 267 28.71 6.30 -3.30
C PRO A 267 28.99 6.96 -1.94
N ASN A 268 28.09 7.82 -1.46
CA ASN A 268 28.24 8.49 -0.17
C ASN A 268 28.08 7.49 0.99
N ASN A 269 27.16 6.54 0.89
CA ASN A 269 26.98 5.46 1.85
C ASN A 269 28.24 4.58 1.94
N ASP A 270 28.86 4.24 0.80
CA ASP A 270 30.08 3.44 0.76
C ASP A 270 31.26 4.19 1.41
N MET A 271 31.33 5.52 1.25
CA MET A 271 32.33 6.34 1.92
C MET A 271 32.11 6.45 3.44
N LEU A 272 30.87 6.48 3.93
CA LEU A 272 30.57 6.40 5.36
C LEU A 272 30.97 5.03 5.94
N ARG A 273 30.72 3.93 5.21
CA ARG A 273 31.17 2.58 5.60
C ARG A 273 32.69 2.49 5.72
N ALA A 274 33.42 3.15 4.82
CA ALA A 274 34.89 3.24 4.89
C ALA A 274 35.40 3.96 6.15
N GLN A 275 34.54 4.74 6.81
CA GLN A 275 34.80 5.39 8.11
C GLN A 275 34.26 4.56 9.30
N ASN A 276 34.02 3.26 9.11
CA ASN A 276 33.48 2.34 10.11
C ASN A 276 32.05 2.67 10.61
N ILE A 277 31.29 3.46 9.86
CA ILE A 277 29.87 3.70 10.15
C ILE A 277 29.03 2.59 9.51
N ARG A 278 28.15 1.97 10.28
CA ARG A 278 27.24 0.95 9.77
C ARG A 278 26.10 1.61 9.00
N VAL A 279 26.07 1.42 7.69
CA VAL A 279 25.04 1.99 6.81
C VAL A 279 24.32 0.85 6.09
N ARG A 280 23.00 0.81 6.19
CA ARG A 280 22.11 -0.03 5.39
C ARG A 280 21.54 0.80 4.25
N ASP A 281 21.76 0.36 3.02
CA ASP A 281 21.20 1.01 1.84
C ASP A 281 19.68 0.82 1.78
N PHE A 282 18.98 1.87 1.42
CA PHE A 282 17.57 1.86 1.11
C PHE A 282 17.34 2.35 -0.32
N ASN A 283 16.85 1.47 -1.19
CA ASN A 283 16.53 1.85 -2.57
C ASN A 283 15.09 2.35 -2.63
N THR A 284 14.92 3.63 -2.85
CA THR A 284 13.61 4.29 -2.91
C THR A 284 12.95 4.04 -4.26
N ASN A 285 11.82 3.36 -4.21
CA ASN A 285 10.83 3.24 -5.29
C ASN A 285 9.44 3.37 -4.68
N ASN A 286 8.39 3.43 -5.51
CA ASN A 286 7.04 3.65 -5.00
C ASN A 286 6.60 2.62 -3.95
N ALA A 287 6.93 1.35 -4.13
CA ALA A 287 6.55 0.28 -3.19
C ALA A 287 7.34 0.35 -1.88
N SER A 288 8.66 0.57 -1.94
CA SER A 288 9.51 0.66 -0.75
C SER A 288 9.23 1.94 0.04
N LYS A 289 8.99 3.09 -0.65
CA LYS A 289 8.57 4.33 -0.01
C LYS A 289 7.24 4.14 0.71
N ALA A 290 6.24 3.54 0.04
CA ALA A 290 4.95 3.25 0.65
C ALA A 290 5.11 2.42 1.94
N ALA A 291 5.92 1.37 1.93
CA ALA A 291 6.10 0.49 3.08
C ALA A 291 6.67 1.21 4.31
N ILE A 292 7.70 2.08 4.15
CA ILE A 292 8.27 2.82 5.29
C ILE A 292 7.35 3.94 5.79
N ILE A 293 6.62 4.60 4.89
CA ILE A 293 5.66 5.65 5.24
C ILE A 293 4.46 5.06 5.99
N GLU A 294 3.90 3.94 5.53
CA GLU A 294 2.82 3.24 6.23
C GLU A 294 3.26 2.73 7.61
N GLY A 295 4.49 2.22 7.71
CA GLY A 295 5.07 1.83 9.00
C GLY A 295 5.22 3.00 9.97
N LEU A 296 5.62 4.19 9.47
CA LEU A 296 5.69 5.41 10.28
C LEU A 296 4.30 5.93 10.65
N ALA A 297 3.34 5.90 9.73
CA ALA A 297 1.95 6.30 10.00
C ALA A 297 1.32 5.43 11.09
N ALA A 298 1.54 4.12 11.04
CA ALA A 298 1.12 3.20 12.10
C ALA A 298 1.75 3.56 13.46
N ALA A 299 3.02 4.01 13.47
CA ALA A 299 3.67 4.43 14.71
C ALA A 299 3.02 5.66 15.35
N PHE A 300 2.57 6.62 14.54
CA PHE A 300 1.80 7.77 15.03
C PHE A 300 0.41 7.36 15.52
N ASP A 301 -0.32 6.56 14.74
CA ASP A 301 -1.66 6.07 15.09
C ASP A 301 -1.66 5.29 16.43
N HIS A 302 -0.66 4.44 16.62
CA HIS A 302 -0.49 3.65 17.86
C HIS A 302 0.24 4.38 18.98
N ARG A 303 0.61 5.67 18.79
CA ARG A 303 1.36 6.48 19.75
C ARG A 303 2.67 5.83 20.22
N SER A 304 3.27 5.02 19.36
CA SER A 304 4.50 4.28 19.64
C SER A 304 5.78 5.06 19.32
N ILE A 305 5.66 6.23 18.70
CA ILE A 305 6.75 7.18 18.43
C ILE A 305 6.54 8.47 19.23
N ALA A 306 7.62 9.10 19.65
CA ALA A 306 7.60 10.47 20.18
C ALA A 306 8.61 11.34 19.41
N ILE A 307 8.21 12.56 19.11
CA ILE A 307 9.05 13.57 18.47
C ILE A 307 9.22 14.76 19.42
N TYR A 308 10.29 15.52 19.29
CA TYR A 308 10.39 16.82 19.93
C TYR A 308 9.82 17.92 19.03
N GLU A 309 9.62 19.09 19.57
CA GLU A 309 9.07 20.23 18.82
C GLU A 309 10.12 20.70 17.79
N ASP A 310 9.99 20.22 16.57
CA ASP A 310 10.74 20.67 15.39
C ASP A 310 9.74 21.15 14.35
N ARG A 311 9.84 22.44 14.05
CA ARG A 311 8.87 23.10 13.19
C ARG A 311 8.83 22.51 11.78
N ALA A 312 9.99 22.23 11.18
CA ALA A 312 10.08 21.71 9.82
C ALA A 312 9.47 20.30 9.76
N LEU A 313 9.83 19.41 10.70
CA LEU A 313 9.28 18.07 10.77
C LEU A 313 7.77 18.09 10.93
N ILE A 314 7.23 18.92 11.83
CA ILE A 314 5.80 18.98 12.11
C ILE A 314 5.05 19.48 10.87
N GLU A 315 5.51 20.56 10.24
CA GLU A 315 4.89 21.13 9.05
C GLU A 315 4.92 20.13 7.87
N GLU A 316 6.03 19.42 7.65
CA GLU A 316 6.13 18.40 6.60
C GLU A 316 5.23 17.18 6.89
N LEU A 317 5.14 16.70 8.14
CA LEU A 317 4.24 15.59 8.53
C LEU A 317 2.75 15.96 8.35
N GLU A 318 2.37 17.19 8.75
CA GLU A 318 0.98 17.66 8.62
C GLU A 318 0.57 17.91 7.15
N ALA A 319 1.52 18.28 6.30
CA ALA A 319 1.28 18.51 4.87
C ALA A 319 1.38 17.24 4.01
N TYR A 320 1.88 16.12 4.58
CA TYR A 320 2.16 14.92 3.80
C TYR A 320 0.90 14.23 3.29
N GLU A 321 0.85 13.94 2.01
CA GLU A 321 -0.32 13.44 1.32
C GLU A 321 -0.10 12.06 0.70
N ALA A 322 -1.20 11.38 0.46
CA ALA A 322 -1.25 10.15 -0.31
C ALA A 322 -2.14 10.36 -1.52
N GLU A 323 -1.55 10.32 -2.70
CA GLU A 323 -2.24 10.43 -3.97
C GLU A 323 -2.41 9.04 -4.59
N ARG A 324 -3.56 8.80 -5.16
CA ARG A 324 -3.81 7.57 -5.88
C ARG A 324 -3.46 7.73 -7.36
N LEU A 325 -2.53 6.92 -7.83
CA LEU A 325 -2.17 6.87 -9.25
C LEU A 325 -3.24 6.13 -10.08
N PRO A 326 -3.34 6.41 -11.39
CA PRO A 326 -4.24 5.67 -12.29
C PRO A 326 -3.99 4.15 -12.29
N SER A 327 -2.77 3.70 -11.97
CA SER A 327 -2.42 2.28 -11.79
C SER A 327 -3.04 1.62 -10.55
N GLY A 328 -3.73 2.40 -9.70
CA GLY A 328 -4.29 1.95 -8.43
C GLY A 328 -3.29 1.90 -7.28
N GLN A 329 -2.02 2.20 -7.51
CA GLN A 329 -1.00 2.30 -6.47
C GLN A 329 -1.10 3.65 -5.74
N MET A 330 -0.74 3.66 -4.45
CA MET A 330 -0.61 4.90 -3.69
C MET A 330 0.77 5.52 -3.94
N ARG A 331 0.79 6.80 -4.19
CA ARG A 331 1.97 7.64 -4.21
C ARG A 331 1.97 8.51 -2.97
N TYR A 332 3.05 8.45 -2.22
CA TYR A 332 3.23 9.23 -0.99
C TYR A 332 4.20 10.37 -1.24
N GLY A 333 3.91 11.57 -0.75
CA GLY A 333 4.77 12.73 -0.89
C GLY A 333 4.18 14.00 -0.31
N ALA A 334 4.99 15.05 -0.27
CA ALA A 334 4.49 16.39 0.01
C ALA A 334 3.79 16.98 -1.24
N PRO A 335 2.85 17.91 -1.05
CA PRO A 335 2.29 18.71 -2.14
C PRO A 335 3.37 19.48 -2.90
N GLU A 336 3.05 19.93 -4.13
CA GLU A 336 3.98 20.72 -4.94
C GLU A 336 4.44 21.98 -4.20
N GLY A 337 5.77 22.18 -4.13
CA GLY A 337 6.38 23.33 -3.44
C GLY A 337 6.62 23.12 -1.94
N VAL A 338 6.31 21.95 -1.40
CA VAL A 338 6.61 21.56 -0.01
C VAL A 338 7.66 20.46 0.00
N HIS A 339 8.59 20.53 0.95
CA HIS A 339 9.61 19.51 1.15
C HIS A 339 9.08 18.31 1.93
N ASP A 340 9.70 17.12 1.77
CA ASP A 340 9.41 15.91 2.54
C ASP A 340 10.69 15.23 3.12
N ASP A 341 11.79 15.94 3.12
CA ASP A 341 13.11 15.41 3.49
C ASP A 341 13.15 14.96 4.96
N THR A 342 12.51 15.71 5.88
CA THR A 342 12.47 15.33 7.30
C THR A 342 11.56 14.11 7.52
N VAL A 343 10.48 14.01 6.77
CA VAL A 343 9.57 12.85 6.81
C VAL A 343 10.30 11.60 6.30
N MET A 344 11.01 11.71 5.17
CA MET A 344 11.77 10.59 4.61
C MET A 344 12.87 10.14 5.56
N SER A 345 13.66 11.06 6.09
CA SER A 345 14.71 10.76 7.07
C SER A 345 14.12 10.10 8.34
N LEU A 346 12.98 10.58 8.84
CA LEU A 346 12.28 9.98 9.98
C LEU A 346 11.76 8.57 9.67
N ALA A 347 11.17 8.35 8.49
CA ALA A 347 10.68 7.04 8.08
C ALA A 347 11.82 6.01 7.94
N LEU A 348 12.97 6.43 7.41
CA LEU A 348 14.18 5.61 7.35
C LEU A 348 14.69 5.27 8.76
N ALA A 349 14.74 6.25 9.68
CA ALA A 349 15.15 6.03 11.07
C ALA A 349 14.18 5.07 11.80
N TRP A 350 12.88 5.25 11.59
CA TRP A 350 11.86 4.35 12.15
C TRP A 350 12.02 2.92 11.65
N SER A 351 12.32 2.73 10.37
CA SER A 351 12.58 1.40 9.78
C SER A 351 13.80 0.70 10.41
N ALA A 352 14.75 1.45 10.94
CA ALA A 352 15.90 0.92 11.64
C ALA A 352 15.54 0.37 13.03
N CYS A 353 14.53 0.93 13.69
CA CYS A 353 14.09 0.51 15.02
C CYS A 353 13.55 -0.94 15.06
N GLY A 354 12.93 -1.42 13.97
CA GLY A 354 12.35 -2.77 13.89
C GLY A 354 13.32 -3.88 13.46
N SER A 355 14.57 -3.55 13.10
CA SER A 355 15.49 -4.45 12.39
C SER A 355 16.45 -5.24 13.27
N MET A 356 16.39 -5.12 14.60
CA MET A 356 17.23 -5.90 15.50
C MET A 356 16.45 -6.98 16.23
N PRO A 357 17.00 -8.23 16.33
CA PRO A 357 16.49 -9.19 17.30
C PRO A 357 16.59 -8.55 18.69
N MET A 358 15.50 -8.56 19.46
CA MET A 358 15.55 -8.24 20.88
C MET A 358 16.51 -9.28 21.51
N PHE A 359 17.68 -8.86 21.91
CA PHE A 359 18.51 -9.67 22.80
C PHE A 359 17.75 -9.74 24.13
N GLY A 360 17.06 -10.88 24.32
CA GLY A 360 16.50 -11.23 25.61
C GLY A 360 17.65 -11.30 26.63
N GLY A 361 17.52 -10.55 27.70
CA GLY A 361 18.35 -10.67 28.87
C GLY A 361 18.08 -11.95 29.63
#